data_79b298132cea068116cde90a814e0066
#
_entry.id   79b298132cea068116cde90a814e0066
#
_cell.length_a   1.000
_cell.length_b   1.000
_cell.length_c   1.000
_cell.angle_alpha   90.00
_cell.angle_beta   90.00
_cell.angle_gamma   90.00
#
_symmetry.space_group_name_H-M   'P 1'
#
loop_
_entity.id
_entity.type
_entity.pdbx_description
1 polymer ?
#
loop_
_entity_poly.entity_id
_entity_poly.type
_entity_poly.pdbx_seq_one_letter_code
_entity_poly.pdbx_strand_id
1 'polypeptide(L)' 'RSEEAIIKEAKALLMERNRMTEEEAHRYIQKCSMDSGTNMVEMAKMVLVTRN' A
#
# COMPACT_ATOMS: atom_id res chain seq x y z
N ARG A 1 4.75 -15.55 -2.42
CA ARG A 1 4.57 -14.52 -1.41
C ARG A 1 3.11 -14.34 -1.07
N SER A 2 2.79 -14.20 0.20
CA SER A 2 1.41 -14.04 0.60
C SER A 2 0.93 -12.61 0.32
N GLU A 3 -0.38 -12.47 0.14
CA GLU A 3 -0.97 -11.16 -0.10
C GLU A 3 -0.77 -10.24 1.09
N GLU A 4 -0.80 -10.81 2.30
CA GLU A 4 -0.58 -10.02 3.50
C GLU A 4 0.83 -9.42 3.52
N ALA A 5 1.82 -10.20 3.06
CA ALA A 5 3.18 -9.72 3.03
C ALA A 5 3.33 -8.56 2.04
N ILE A 6 2.66 -8.65 0.90
CA ILE A 6 2.70 -7.58 -0.10
C ILE A 6 2.12 -6.30 0.46
N ILE A 7 0.97 -6.39 1.12
CA ILE A 7 0.34 -5.23 1.71
C ILE A 7 1.21 -4.65 2.81
N LYS A 8 1.79 -5.52 3.62
CA LYS A 8 2.66 -5.08 4.71
C LYS A 8 3.88 -4.34 4.18
N GLU A 9 4.48 -4.83 3.12
CA GLU A 9 5.63 -4.17 2.51
C GLU A 9 5.25 -2.80 1.96
N ALA A 10 4.10 -2.72 1.31
CA ALA A 10 3.63 -1.45 0.77
C ALA A 10 3.38 -0.44 1.89
N LYS A 11 2.78 -0.88 2.99
CA LYS A 11 2.56 -0.01 4.13
C LYS A 11 3.89 0.49 4.69
N ALA A 12 4.85 -0.42 4.83
CA ALA A 12 6.15 -0.04 5.36
C ALA A 12 6.82 1.02 4.48
N LEU A 13 6.70 0.87 3.17
CA LEU A 13 7.27 1.83 2.25
C LEU A 13 6.63 3.21 2.40
N LEU A 14 5.30 3.25 2.51
CA LEU A 14 4.59 4.52 2.70
C LEU A 14 4.94 5.17 4.03
N MET A 15 5.09 4.36 5.07
CA MET A 15 5.46 4.87 6.37
C MET A 15 6.83 5.56 6.32
N GLU A 16 7.74 4.98 5.56
CA GLU A 16 9.08 5.52 5.43
C GLU A 16 9.13 6.76 4.52
N ARG A 17 8.49 6.65 3.36
CA ARG A 17 8.56 7.72 2.37
C ARG A 17 7.73 8.93 2.75
N ASN A 18 6.53 8.71 3.28
CA ASN A 18 5.58 9.79 3.55
C ASN A 18 5.40 10.04 5.04
N ARG A 19 6.18 9.36 5.87
CA ARG A 19 6.10 9.50 7.33
C ARG A 19 4.70 9.26 7.85
N MET A 20 4.02 8.30 7.25
CA MET A 20 2.68 7.91 7.69
C MET A 20 2.77 6.92 8.84
N THR A 21 1.75 6.90 9.69
CA THR A 21 1.59 5.81 10.63
C THR A 21 1.10 4.59 9.87
N GLU A 22 1.15 3.42 10.52
CA GLU A 22 0.67 2.20 9.89
C GLU A 22 -0.80 2.33 9.50
N GLU A 23 -1.59 2.92 10.36
CA GLU A 23 -3.02 3.11 10.10
C GLU A 23 -3.24 4.02 8.90
N GLU A 24 -2.48 5.10 8.83
CA GLU A 24 -2.58 6.03 7.70
C GLU A 24 -2.21 5.37 6.40
N ALA A 25 -1.14 4.57 6.42
CA ALA A 25 -0.70 3.86 5.21
C ALA A 25 -1.75 2.86 4.77
N HIS A 26 -2.34 2.15 5.71
CA HIS A 26 -3.40 1.18 5.41
C HIS A 26 -4.59 1.87 4.74
N ARG A 27 -5.03 2.98 5.32
CA ARG A 27 -6.15 3.73 4.78
C ARG A 27 -5.84 4.29 3.40
N TYR A 28 -4.61 4.75 3.22
CA TYR A 28 -4.20 5.28 1.94
C TYR A 28 -4.33 4.23 0.84
N ILE A 29 -3.80 3.03 1.10
CA ILE A 29 -3.88 1.95 0.13
C ILE A 29 -5.33 1.56 -0.13
N GLN A 30 -6.12 1.47 0.95
CA GLN A 30 -7.52 1.10 0.82
C GLN A 30 -8.29 2.11 -0.03
N LYS A 31 -8.11 3.39 0.25
CA LYS A 31 -8.79 4.43 -0.48
C LYS A 31 -8.40 4.42 -1.96
N CYS A 32 -7.10 4.29 -2.22
CA CYS A 32 -6.62 4.26 -3.60
C CYS A 32 -7.18 3.05 -4.36
N SER A 33 -7.28 1.90 -3.68
CA SER A 33 -7.82 0.72 -4.34
C SER A 33 -9.29 0.92 -4.69
N MET A 34 -10.04 1.56 -3.81
CA MET A 34 -11.45 1.83 -4.08
C MET A 34 -11.61 2.83 -5.21
N ASP A 35 -10.81 3.89 -5.20
CA ASP A 35 -10.88 4.91 -6.24
C ASP A 35 -10.51 4.36 -7.61
N SER A 36 -9.60 3.39 -7.64
CA SER A 36 -9.12 2.80 -8.89
C SER A 36 -9.97 1.62 -9.37
N GLY A 37 -10.89 1.16 -8.52
CA GLY A 37 -11.67 -0.02 -8.85
C GLY A 37 -10.87 -1.31 -8.76
N THR A 38 -9.79 -1.32 -7.96
CA THR A 38 -8.97 -2.50 -7.75
C THR A 38 -9.09 -2.94 -6.30
N ASN A 39 -8.32 -3.95 -5.91
CA ASN A 39 -8.29 -4.37 -4.51
C ASN A 39 -6.98 -3.93 -3.86
N MET A 40 -6.88 -4.15 -2.54
CA MET A 40 -5.72 -3.69 -1.79
C MET A 40 -4.42 -4.34 -2.25
N VAL A 41 -4.48 -5.62 -2.61
CA VAL A 41 -3.28 -6.33 -3.06
C VAL A 41 -2.74 -5.71 -4.34
N GLU A 42 -3.62 -5.44 -5.29
CA GLU A 42 -3.21 -4.83 -6.55
C GLU A 42 -2.63 -3.44 -6.32
N MET A 43 -3.29 -2.66 -5.48
CA MET A 43 -2.79 -1.32 -5.17
C MET A 43 -1.45 -1.39 -4.44
N ALA A 44 -1.30 -2.35 -3.53
CA ALA A 44 -0.03 -2.53 -2.84
C ALA A 44 1.10 -2.85 -3.82
N LYS A 45 0.81 -3.68 -4.81
CA LYS A 45 1.80 -3.97 -5.85
C LYS A 45 2.20 -2.72 -6.60
N MET A 46 1.23 -1.86 -6.89
CA MET A 46 1.50 -0.60 -7.57
C MET A 46 2.41 0.29 -6.74
N VAL A 47 2.14 0.36 -5.45
CA VAL A 47 2.98 1.15 -4.54
C VAL A 47 4.41 0.64 -4.57
N LEU A 48 4.58 -0.68 -4.54
CA LEU A 48 5.92 -1.26 -4.53
C LEU A 48 6.65 -1.03 -5.84
N VAL A 49 5.91 -1.02 -6.96
CA VAL A 49 6.52 -0.76 -8.27
C VAL A 49 7.06 0.66 -8.34
N THR A 50 6.42 1.61 -7.66
CA THR A 50 6.83 3.02 -7.71
C THR A 50 7.93 3.36 -6.72
N ARG A 51 8.47 2.37 -6.00
CA ARG A 51 9.46 2.66 -4.96
C ARG A 51 10.80 3.15 -5.52
N ASN A 52 11.03 2.96 -6.78
CA ASN A 52 12.22 3.50 -7.42
C ASN A 52 11.97 4.96 -7.79
#